data_8e619e2e405aa46926f3cba8eb90bccd
#
_entry.id   8e619e2e405aa46926f3cba8eb90bccd
#
_cell.length_a   1.000
_cell.length_b   1.000
_cell.length_c   1.000
_cell.angle_alpha   90.00
_cell.angle_beta   90.00
_cell.angle_gamma   90.00
#
_symmetry.space_group_name_H-M   'P 1'
#
loop_
_entity.id
_entity.type
_entity.pdbx_description
1 polymer ?
#
loop_
_entity_poly.entity_id
_entity_poly.type
_entity_poly.pdbx_seq_one_letter_code
_entity_poly.pdbx_strand_id
1 'polypeptide(L)' 'MSKSQELYNQIKALYEAFDENHTQNAESGTKASGTRARKAIGEIKKLATEYRKASVEESKK' A
#
# COMPACT_ATOMS: atom_id res chain seq x y z
N MET A 1 -14.71 13.24 5.02
CA MET A 1 -13.76 12.70 4.05
C MET A 1 -14.32 11.49 3.35
N SER A 2 -13.98 11.30 2.10
CA SER A 2 -14.48 10.16 1.35
C SER A 2 -13.74 8.88 1.71
N LYS A 3 -14.38 7.76 1.45
CA LYS A 3 -13.77 6.45 1.67
C LYS A 3 -12.52 6.26 0.81
N SER A 4 -12.57 6.73 -0.44
CA SER A 4 -11.43 6.60 -1.32
C SER A 4 -10.24 7.43 -0.81
N GLN A 5 -10.49 8.59 -0.20
CA GLN A 5 -9.43 9.39 0.35
C GLN A 5 -8.77 8.69 1.55
N GLU A 6 -9.57 8.07 2.40
CA GLU A 6 -9.02 7.31 3.53
C GLU A 6 -8.16 6.15 3.05
N LEU A 7 -8.65 5.44 2.03
CA LEU A 7 -7.90 4.31 1.47
C LEU A 7 -6.63 4.79 0.79
N TYR A 8 -6.70 5.92 0.10
CA TYR A 8 -5.51 6.52 -0.50
C TYR A 8 -4.44 6.80 0.56
N ASN A 9 -4.85 7.39 1.68
CA ASN A 9 -3.90 7.71 2.75
C ASN A 9 -3.24 6.44 3.31
N GLN A 10 -4.02 5.38 3.48
CA GLN A 10 -3.49 4.10 3.96
C GLN A 10 -2.52 3.48 2.96
N ILE A 11 -2.88 3.51 1.69
CA ILE A 11 -2.04 2.96 0.63
C ILE A 11 -0.73 3.73 0.54
N LYS A 12 -0.81 5.05 0.66
CA LYS A 12 0.39 5.89 0.60
C LYS A 12 1.35 5.56 1.74
N ALA A 13 0.83 5.40 2.97
CA ALA A 13 1.65 5.05 4.11
C ALA A 13 2.29 3.67 3.92
N LEU A 14 1.54 2.71 3.41
CA LEU A 14 2.06 1.37 3.14
C LEU A 14 3.09 1.39 2.02
N TYR A 15 2.88 2.22 1.02
CA TYR A 15 3.84 2.35 -0.07
C TYR A 15 5.16 2.91 0.44
N GLU A 16 5.10 3.91 1.31
CA GLU A 16 6.33 4.49 1.89
C GLU A 16 7.10 3.44 2.68
N ALA A 17 6.40 2.63 3.47
CA ALA A 17 7.02 1.53 4.21
C ALA A 17 7.60 0.48 3.26
N PHE A 18 6.85 0.15 2.21
CA PHE A 18 7.31 -0.78 1.19
C PHE A 18 8.58 -0.28 0.52
N ASP A 19 8.59 0.99 0.11
CA ASP A 19 9.73 1.60 -0.56
C ASP A 19 10.97 1.55 0.32
N GLU A 20 10.84 1.94 1.58
CA GLU A 20 11.95 1.93 2.51
C GLU A 20 12.49 0.52 2.73
N ASN A 21 11.62 -0.44 2.97
CA ASN A 21 12.05 -1.82 3.19
C ASN A 21 12.62 -2.47 1.94
N HIS A 22 12.07 -2.15 0.78
CA HIS A 22 12.62 -2.65 -0.46
C HIS A 22 14.03 -2.12 -0.69
N THR A 23 14.24 -0.84 -0.46
CA THR A 23 15.55 -0.22 -0.61
C THR A 23 16.58 -0.84 0.33
N GLN A 24 16.21 -1.05 1.58
CA GLN A 24 17.08 -1.70 2.55
C GLN A 24 17.42 -3.12 2.12
N ASN A 25 16.44 -3.86 1.66
CA ASN A 25 16.66 -5.23 1.22
C ASN A 25 17.60 -5.27 0.01
N ALA A 26 17.40 -4.36 -0.94
CA ALA A 26 18.22 -4.30 -2.14
C ALA A 26 19.67 -3.89 -1.83
N GLU A 27 19.85 -2.98 -0.88
CA GLU A 27 21.18 -2.47 -0.55
C GLU A 27 21.96 -3.37 0.41
N SER A 28 21.30 -3.88 1.45
CA SER A 28 21.96 -4.63 2.50
C SER A 28 21.67 -6.12 2.50
N GLY A 29 20.68 -6.56 1.72
CA GLY A 29 20.30 -7.96 1.65
C GLY A 29 19.64 -8.50 2.90
N THR A 30 19.10 -7.64 3.76
CA THR A 30 18.49 -8.04 5.02
C THR A 30 17.18 -8.78 4.76
N LYS A 31 17.09 -10.02 5.25
CA LYS A 31 15.88 -10.83 5.05
C LYS A 31 14.64 -10.21 5.68
N ALA A 32 14.81 -9.60 6.85
CA ALA A 32 13.68 -8.98 7.54
C ALA A 32 13.06 -7.85 6.70
N SER A 33 13.92 -7.06 6.03
CA SER A 33 13.42 -5.98 5.17
C SER A 33 12.63 -6.54 3.99
N GLY A 34 13.11 -7.63 3.38
CA GLY A 34 12.39 -8.28 2.29
C GLY A 34 11.04 -8.80 2.73
N THR A 35 10.98 -9.41 3.92
CA THR A 35 9.71 -9.91 4.45
C THR A 35 8.72 -8.76 4.68
N ARG A 36 9.20 -7.66 5.25
CA ARG A 36 8.34 -6.49 5.49
C ARG A 36 7.88 -5.87 4.18
N ALA A 37 8.74 -5.83 3.18
CA ALA A 37 8.36 -5.30 1.87
C ALA A 37 7.25 -6.15 1.23
N ARG A 38 7.38 -7.46 1.28
CA ARG A 38 6.36 -8.36 0.73
C ARG A 38 5.04 -8.24 1.48
N LYS A 39 5.09 -8.09 2.79
CA LYS A 39 3.89 -7.90 3.60
C LYS A 39 3.19 -6.59 3.23
N ALA A 40 3.95 -5.51 3.10
CA ALA A 40 3.40 -4.21 2.74
C ALA A 40 2.73 -4.24 1.37
N ILE A 41 3.37 -4.86 0.38
CA ILE A 41 2.79 -4.90 -0.96
C ILE A 41 1.52 -5.78 -0.99
N GLY A 42 1.47 -6.82 -0.16
CA GLY A 42 0.27 -7.64 -0.04
C GLY A 42 -0.90 -6.87 0.53
N GLU A 43 -0.65 -6.02 1.51
CA GLU A 43 -1.69 -5.18 2.09
C GLU A 43 -2.14 -4.09 1.11
N ILE A 44 -1.22 -3.52 0.35
CA ILE A 44 -1.55 -2.56 -0.69
C ILE A 44 -2.48 -3.21 -1.72
N LYS A 45 -2.21 -4.44 -2.09
CA LYS A 45 -3.05 -5.17 -3.04
C LYS A 45 -4.49 -5.28 -2.55
N LYS A 46 -4.68 -5.60 -1.26
CA LYS A 46 -6.01 -5.69 -0.66
C LYS A 46 -6.71 -4.35 -0.68
N LEU A 47 -6.01 -3.31 -0.27
CA LEU A 47 -6.58 -1.97 -0.23
C LEU A 47 -6.85 -1.42 -1.62
N ALA A 48 -6.06 -1.82 -2.61
CA ALA A 48 -6.27 -1.38 -3.99
C ALA A 48 -7.64 -1.82 -4.50
N THR A 49 -8.07 -3.04 -4.19
CA THR A 49 -9.37 -3.53 -4.58
C THR A 49 -10.49 -2.70 -3.94
N GLU A 50 -10.34 -2.42 -2.65
CA GLU A 50 -11.32 -1.59 -1.93
C GLU A 50 -11.35 -0.16 -2.46
N TYR A 51 -10.18 0.38 -2.76
CA TYR A 51 -10.09 1.73 -3.33
C TYR A 51 -10.85 1.82 -4.65
N ARG A 52 -10.66 0.83 -5.52
CA ARG A 52 -11.35 0.82 -6.81
C ARG A 52 -12.85 0.81 -6.64
N LYS A 53 -13.35 0.01 -5.71
CA LYS A 53 -14.80 -0.05 -5.43
C LYS A 53 -15.30 1.29 -4.90
N ALA A 54 -14.60 1.86 -3.94
CA ALA A 54 -15.00 3.13 -3.35
C ALA A 54 -15.00 4.25 -4.39
N SER A 55 -13.98 4.28 -5.24
CA SER A 55 -13.86 5.30 -6.28
C SER A 55 -15.01 5.20 -7.27
N VAL A 56 -15.38 3.99 -7.68
CA VAL A 56 -16.50 3.78 -8.60
C VAL A 56 -17.81 4.24 -7.95
N GLU A 57 -18.03 3.87 -6.69
CA GLU A 57 -19.25 4.29 -5.98
C GLU A 57 -19.35 5.81 -5.88
N GLU A 58 -18.26 6.48 -5.59
CA GLU A 58 -18.25 7.95 -5.49
C GLU A 58 -18.47 8.61 -6.83
N SER A 59 -18.03 7.97 -7.90
CA SER A 59 -18.20 8.51 -9.25
C SER A 59 -19.63 8.38 -9.80
N LYS A 60 -20.44 7.54 -9.20
CA LYS A 60 -21.80 7.32 -9.66
C LYS A 60 -22.78 8.44 -9.26
N LYS A 61 -22.37 9.36 -8.48
CA LYS A 61 -23.22 10.44 -8.02
C LYS A 61 -23.43 11.50 -9.06
#